data_a4a48a66872eab0bf81dbb251739b61d
#
_entry.id   a4a48a66872eab0bf81dbb251739b61d
#
_cell.length_a   1.000
_cell.length_b   1.000
_cell.length_c   1.000
_cell.angle_alpha   90.00
_cell.angle_beta   90.00
_cell.angle_gamma   90.00
#
_symmetry.space_group_name_H-M   'P 1'
#
loop_
_entity.id
_entity.type
_entity.pdbx_description
1 polymer ?
#
loop_
_entity_poly.entity_id
_entity_poly.type
_entity_poly.pdbx_seq_one_letter_code
_entity_poly.pdbx_strand_id
1 'polypeptide(L)'
;MRWGVLAFSAVLAAAWGAAPAFALDKVTFGTNWLADPEAGGYYQALADGTYEKYGLDVKILPGGPMSNGGLLLISGKIEFYMGGDVLGDFYNVEHDLPVITVAAHFQKNPLIMMAHPGAGFDKWEDLPKATASVSKGAVATFYSWMRTAYGFKDENVKPYNYNSATFISDPHSIQQGYVTSEPFSVEQQGHFKPNIFLLSDYGYSSYATTIIARRDLVEKTPDIVQRFVDASTIGWYHYLYGDNKKANDAIKRDNPEMTDEQIDYSIAKLKEYGIIDSGDSLTMGIGAMTDAHMKDFFDKMVKAGLVKADLDFKKGYTLKFVNHGVGLDLRPK
;
A
#
# COMPACT_ATOMS: atom_id res chain seq x y z
N MET A 1 -32.54 79.06 -31.35
CA MET A 1 -31.65 78.58 -30.28
C MET A 1 -32.11 77.19 -29.84
N ARG A 2 -31.41 76.10 -30.26
CA ARG A 2 -31.70 74.72 -29.84
C ARG A 2 -30.53 74.22 -29.08
N TRP A 3 -30.73 73.91 -27.82
CA TRP A 3 -29.72 73.35 -26.93
C TRP A 3 -29.78 71.81 -27.04
N GLY A 4 -28.69 71.19 -27.47
CA GLY A 4 -28.53 69.72 -27.49
C GLY A 4 -27.98 69.25 -26.16
N VAL A 5 -28.69 68.31 -25.54
CA VAL A 5 -28.24 67.63 -24.34
C VAL A 5 -27.43 66.39 -24.77
N LEU A 6 -26.12 66.39 -24.46
CA LEU A 6 -25.25 65.24 -24.57
C LEU A 6 -25.42 64.34 -23.38
N ALA A 7 -25.99 63.17 -23.55
CA ALA A 7 -26.03 62.10 -22.53
C ALA A 7 -24.70 61.32 -22.52
N PHE A 8 -23.97 61.42 -21.42
CA PHE A 8 -22.78 60.60 -21.16
C PHE A 8 -23.22 59.25 -20.56
N SER A 9 -23.12 58.18 -21.34
CA SER A 9 -23.33 56.81 -20.84
C SER A 9 -22.04 56.32 -20.22
N ALA A 10 -22.01 56.21 -18.87
CA ALA A 10 -20.92 55.59 -18.13
C ALA A 10 -21.05 54.05 -18.24
N VAL A 11 -20.13 53.40 -18.95
CA VAL A 11 -19.99 51.94 -18.97
C VAL A 11 -19.22 51.51 -17.74
N LEU A 12 -19.92 50.94 -16.72
CA LEU A 12 -19.29 50.23 -15.64
C LEU A 12 -18.71 48.91 -16.17
N ALA A 13 -17.39 48.86 -16.36
CA ALA A 13 -16.67 47.61 -16.58
C ALA A 13 -16.55 46.88 -15.22
N ALA A 14 -17.36 45.83 -15.03
CA ALA A 14 -17.20 44.89 -13.94
C ALA A 14 -15.88 44.11 -14.13
N ALA A 15 -14.83 44.47 -13.44
CA ALA A 15 -13.62 43.66 -13.34
C ALA A 15 -13.96 42.40 -12.52
N TRP A 16 -14.23 41.32 -13.19
CA TRP A 16 -14.23 39.99 -12.57
C TRP A 16 -12.79 39.71 -12.12
N GLY A 17 -12.56 39.88 -10.83
CA GLY A 17 -11.30 39.47 -10.23
C GLY A 17 -11.11 37.96 -10.42
N ALA A 18 -10.24 37.58 -11.31
CA ALA A 18 -9.74 36.21 -11.34
C ALA A 18 -9.10 35.93 -9.98
N ALA A 19 -9.69 35.01 -9.21
CA ALA A 19 -9.04 34.50 -8.02
C ALA A 19 -7.65 33.99 -8.42
N PRO A 20 -6.59 34.26 -7.65
CA PRO A 20 -5.27 33.73 -7.95
C PRO A 20 -5.36 32.21 -8.00
N ALA A 21 -5.11 31.62 -9.16
CA ALA A 21 -4.90 30.18 -9.27
C ALA A 21 -3.62 29.89 -8.47
N PHE A 22 -3.76 29.37 -7.27
CA PHE A 22 -2.61 28.86 -6.53
C PHE A 22 -1.99 27.74 -7.33
N ALA A 23 -0.68 27.82 -7.58
CA ALA A 23 0.04 26.73 -8.24
C ALA A 23 -0.06 25.50 -7.34
N LEU A 24 -0.35 24.34 -7.94
CA LEU A 24 -0.37 23.06 -7.23
C LEU A 24 1.04 22.71 -6.75
N ASP A 25 1.14 22.18 -5.53
CA ASP A 25 2.40 21.64 -5.01
C ASP A 25 2.73 20.32 -5.73
N LYS A 26 3.94 20.25 -6.30
CA LYS A 26 4.39 19.05 -7.00
C LYS A 26 4.82 17.97 -6.02
N VAL A 27 4.28 16.77 -6.21
CA VAL A 27 4.56 15.59 -5.41
C VAL A 27 4.84 14.41 -6.32
N THR A 28 5.96 13.71 -6.10
CA THR A 28 6.23 12.43 -6.73
C THR A 28 6.10 11.32 -5.68
N PHE A 29 5.23 10.35 -5.95
CA PHE A 29 4.99 9.18 -5.14
C PHE A 29 5.53 7.94 -5.85
N GLY A 30 6.54 7.28 -5.28
CA GLY A 30 7.05 6.02 -5.81
C GLY A 30 6.31 4.82 -5.22
N THR A 31 5.85 3.89 -6.05
CA THR A 31 5.36 2.60 -5.56
C THR A 31 6.49 1.58 -5.44
N ASN A 32 6.31 0.56 -4.62
CA ASN A 32 7.31 -0.51 -4.42
C ASN A 32 7.21 -1.62 -5.48
N TRP A 33 6.11 -1.66 -6.21
CA TRP A 33 5.83 -2.69 -7.21
C TRP A 33 5.32 -2.08 -8.52
N LEU A 34 5.15 -2.93 -9.54
CA LEU A 34 4.49 -2.58 -10.79
C LEU A 34 3.08 -2.04 -10.51
N ALA A 35 2.52 -1.28 -11.44
CA ALA A 35 1.16 -0.77 -11.29
C ALA A 35 0.16 -1.92 -11.21
N ASP A 36 -0.59 -1.95 -10.12
CA ASP A 36 -1.60 -2.96 -9.82
C ASP A 36 -2.67 -2.41 -8.86
N PRO A 37 -3.74 -3.16 -8.55
CA PRO A 37 -4.78 -2.74 -7.62
C PRO A 37 -4.32 -2.50 -6.17
N GLU A 38 -3.14 -2.95 -5.77
CA GLU A 38 -2.56 -2.67 -4.45
C GLU A 38 -2.08 -1.21 -4.33
N ALA A 39 -1.93 -0.53 -5.46
CA ALA A 39 -1.75 0.92 -5.53
C ALA A 39 -3.04 1.67 -5.95
N GLY A 40 -4.18 0.96 -6.07
CA GLY A 40 -5.40 1.44 -6.69
C GLY A 40 -5.96 2.74 -6.10
N GLY A 41 -5.90 2.94 -4.79
CA GLY A 41 -6.38 4.18 -4.17
C GLY A 41 -5.58 5.41 -4.58
N TYR A 42 -4.28 5.27 -4.79
CA TYR A 42 -3.44 6.38 -5.27
C TYR A 42 -3.73 6.70 -6.74
N TYR A 43 -3.89 5.66 -7.58
CA TYR A 43 -4.33 5.82 -8.97
C TYR A 43 -5.73 6.44 -9.06
N GLN A 44 -6.62 6.09 -8.13
CA GLN A 44 -7.97 6.65 -8.06
C GLN A 44 -7.92 8.14 -7.71
N ALA A 45 -7.19 8.53 -6.67
CA ALA A 45 -7.06 9.94 -6.28
C ALA A 45 -6.45 10.81 -7.39
N LEU A 46 -5.56 10.22 -8.21
CA LEU A 46 -5.03 10.87 -9.41
C LEU A 46 -6.08 10.97 -10.51
N ALA A 47 -6.78 9.87 -10.82
CA ALA A 47 -7.67 9.76 -11.96
C ALA A 47 -8.99 10.56 -11.80
N ASP A 48 -9.46 10.75 -10.58
CA ASP A 48 -10.69 11.50 -10.27
C ASP A 48 -10.45 12.97 -9.85
N GLY A 49 -9.19 13.40 -9.87
CA GLY A 49 -8.79 14.76 -9.52
C GLY A 49 -8.82 15.05 -8.01
N THR A 50 -8.86 14.03 -7.16
CA THR A 50 -8.84 14.24 -5.70
C THR A 50 -7.55 14.92 -5.26
N TYR A 51 -6.37 14.53 -5.78
CA TYR A 51 -5.12 15.23 -5.47
C TYR A 51 -5.16 16.71 -5.84
N GLU A 52 -5.68 17.05 -7.03
CA GLU A 52 -5.82 18.45 -7.48
C GLU A 52 -6.74 19.25 -6.54
N LYS A 53 -7.87 18.66 -6.08
CA LYS A 53 -8.76 19.28 -5.10
C LYS A 53 -8.07 19.57 -3.77
N TYR A 54 -7.07 18.77 -3.42
CA TYR A 54 -6.21 18.98 -2.26
C TYR A 54 -4.99 19.87 -2.56
N GLY A 55 -4.93 20.50 -3.74
CA GLY A 55 -3.87 21.44 -4.10
C GLY A 55 -2.54 20.76 -4.47
N LEU A 56 -2.58 19.49 -4.89
CA LEU A 56 -1.40 18.70 -5.24
C LEU A 56 -1.39 18.31 -6.72
N ASP A 57 -0.21 18.47 -7.36
CA ASP A 57 0.12 17.90 -8.67
C ASP A 57 0.94 16.63 -8.44
N VAL A 58 0.25 15.48 -8.38
CA VAL A 58 0.86 14.20 -8.03
C VAL A 58 1.26 13.42 -9.26
N LYS A 59 2.51 12.96 -9.26
CA LYS A 59 3.03 11.98 -10.21
C LYS A 59 3.28 10.65 -9.50
N ILE A 60 2.66 9.58 -9.99
CA ILE A 60 2.98 8.21 -9.55
C ILE A 60 4.16 7.70 -10.39
N LEU A 61 5.16 7.15 -9.70
CA LEU A 61 6.32 6.49 -10.30
C LEU A 61 6.24 4.98 -9.96
N PRO A 62 5.78 4.13 -10.88
CA PRO A 62 5.70 2.69 -10.64
C PRO A 62 7.07 2.08 -10.32
N GLY A 63 7.08 1.14 -9.39
CA GLY A 63 8.23 0.37 -9.00
C GLY A 63 8.39 -0.93 -9.77
N GLY A 64 8.88 -1.95 -9.10
CA GLY A 64 9.08 -3.30 -9.64
C GLY A 64 10.23 -4.04 -8.94
N PRO A 65 10.50 -5.30 -9.32
CA PRO A 65 11.48 -6.16 -8.65
C PRO A 65 12.90 -5.57 -8.56
N MET A 66 13.26 -4.66 -9.47
CA MET A 66 14.57 -4.01 -9.55
C MET A 66 14.53 -2.53 -9.19
N SER A 67 13.40 -2.02 -8.67
CA SER A 67 13.28 -0.60 -8.34
C SER A 67 14.07 -0.24 -7.08
N ASN A 68 14.59 0.98 -7.06
CA ASN A 68 15.33 1.55 -5.93
C ASN A 68 14.55 2.70 -5.27
N GLY A 69 13.22 2.58 -5.14
CA GLY A 69 12.33 3.65 -4.66
C GLY A 69 12.74 4.20 -3.30
N GLY A 70 13.16 3.35 -2.36
CA GLY A 70 13.68 3.80 -1.06
C GLY A 70 14.92 4.70 -1.18
N LEU A 71 15.84 4.43 -2.10
CA LEU A 71 17.00 5.30 -2.35
C LEU A 71 16.59 6.62 -3.01
N LEU A 72 15.57 6.60 -3.89
CA LEU A 72 15.01 7.83 -4.46
C LEU A 72 14.40 8.72 -3.38
N LEU A 73 13.68 8.12 -2.42
CA LEU A 73 13.13 8.83 -1.27
C LEU A 73 14.23 9.47 -0.42
N ILE A 74 15.20 8.67 0.03
CA ILE A 74 16.31 9.15 0.89
C ILE A 74 17.11 10.25 0.21
N SER A 75 17.34 10.14 -1.11
CA SER A 75 18.06 11.15 -1.90
C SER A 75 17.22 12.40 -2.24
N GLY A 76 15.96 12.46 -1.84
CA GLY A 76 15.07 13.60 -2.10
C GLY A 76 14.62 13.74 -3.55
N LYS A 77 14.66 12.67 -4.33
CA LYS A 77 14.17 12.65 -5.72
C LYS A 77 12.68 12.39 -5.83
N ILE A 78 12.09 11.84 -4.78
CA ILE A 78 10.65 11.66 -4.59
C ILE A 78 10.25 12.11 -3.18
N GLU A 79 9.03 12.56 -3.01
CA GLU A 79 8.49 13.07 -1.74
C GLU A 79 8.00 11.96 -0.84
N PHE A 80 7.31 10.96 -1.43
CA PHE A 80 6.73 9.83 -0.72
C PHE A 80 7.06 8.51 -1.41
N TYR A 81 7.06 7.44 -0.62
CA TYR A 81 7.30 6.08 -1.11
C TYR A 81 6.32 5.10 -0.47
N MET A 82 5.82 4.16 -1.25
CA MET A 82 5.00 3.06 -0.78
C MET A 82 5.89 2.00 -0.14
N GLY A 83 5.86 1.90 1.17
CA GLY A 83 6.55 0.86 1.92
C GLY A 83 5.86 -0.50 1.81
N GLY A 84 6.58 -1.56 2.12
CA GLY A 84 6.02 -2.91 2.17
C GLY A 84 5.19 -3.13 3.44
N ASP A 85 5.87 -3.28 4.56
CA ASP A 85 5.26 -3.48 5.88
C ASP A 85 6.09 -2.84 7.00
N VAL A 86 5.56 -2.89 8.23
CA VAL A 86 6.16 -2.26 9.42
C VAL A 86 7.54 -2.84 9.79
N LEU A 87 7.87 -4.07 9.39
CA LEU A 87 9.21 -4.60 9.63
C LEU A 87 10.28 -3.78 8.90
N GLY A 88 9.94 -3.26 7.71
CA GLY A 88 10.78 -2.30 6.98
C GLY A 88 10.95 -0.98 7.75
N ASP A 89 9.93 -0.52 8.46
CA ASP A 89 10.02 0.69 9.28
C ASP A 89 10.96 0.48 10.48
N PHE A 90 10.94 -0.70 11.11
CA PHE A 90 11.90 -1.05 12.18
C PHE A 90 13.34 -1.12 11.65
N TYR A 91 13.52 -1.67 10.45
CA TYR A 91 14.83 -1.65 9.77
C TYR A 91 15.31 -0.21 9.53
N ASN A 92 14.44 0.68 9.10
CA ASN A 92 14.79 2.09 8.87
C ASN A 92 15.26 2.77 10.17
N VAL A 93 14.62 2.46 11.30
CA VAL A 93 15.03 2.98 12.63
C VAL A 93 16.37 2.39 13.05
N GLU A 94 16.57 1.08 12.90
CA GLU A 94 17.81 0.40 13.30
C GLU A 94 19.04 0.94 12.54
N HIS A 95 18.83 1.43 11.31
CA HIS A 95 19.89 1.97 10.45
C HIS A 95 19.92 3.50 10.39
N ASP A 96 19.22 4.18 11.30
CA ASP A 96 19.13 5.65 11.38
C ASP A 96 18.80 6.31 10.03
N LEU A 97 17.96 5.67 9.21
CA LEU A 97 17.53 6.24 7.93
C LEU A 97 16.61 7.46 8.17
N PRO A 98 16.78 8.57 7.38
CA PRO A 98 16.08 9.83 7.62
C PRO A 98 14.64 9.81 7.11
N VAL A 99 13.91 8.72 7.34
CA VAL A 99 12.54 8.50 6.88
C VAL A 99 11.61 8.13 8.03
N ILE A 100 10.30 8.30 7.81
CA ILE A 100 9.27 8.02 8.81
C ILE A 100 7.97 7.64 8.10
N THR A 101 7.26 6.66 8.65
CA THR A 101 5.93 6.26 8.17
C THR A 101 4.87 7.22 8.70
N VAL A 102 4.02 7.70 7.78
CA VAL A 102 2.99 8.73 8.06
C VAL A 102 1.56 8.21 7.91
N ALA A 103 1.36 7.05 7.27
CA ALA A 103 0.06 6.35 7.16
C ALA A 103 0.28 4.87 6.79
N ALA A 104 -0.73 4.02 7.06
CA ALA A 104 -0.72 2.61 6.66
C ALA A 104 -2.08 2.23 6.04
N HIS A 105 -2.15 2.18 4.71
CA HIS A 105 -3.42 1.94 4.04
C HIS A 105 -3.90 0.49 4.16
N PHE A 106 -3.00 -0.48 4.25
CA PHE A 106 -3.40 -1.87 4.48
C PHE A 106 -3.37 -2.19 5.98
N GLN A 107 -4.55 -2.46 6.52
CA GLN A 107 -4.74 -2.84 7.92
C GLN A 107 -4.32 -4.29 8.19
N LYS A 108 -4.32 -5.12 7.14
CA LYS A 108 -3.76 -6.47 7.14
C LYS A 108 -2.74 -6.59 6.01
N ASN A 109 -1.63 -7.24 6.29
CA ASN A 109 -0.68 -7.61 5.25
C ASN A 109 -1.31 -8.67 4.34
N PRO A 110 -1.38 -8.47 3.00
CA PRO A 110 -1.97 -9.43 2.07
C PRO A 110 -1.11 -10.69 1.82
N LEU A 111 0.02 -10.81 2.51
CA LEU A 111 0.99 -11.87 2.37
C LEU A 111 0.39 -13.23 2.75
N ILE A 112 0.58 -14.21 1.88
CA ILE A 112 0.08 -15.58 2.04
C ILE A 112 1.17 -16.63 1.82
N MET A 113 0.92 -17.84 2.33
CA MET A 113 1.45 -19.06 1.76
C MET A 113 0.32 -19.79 1.02
N MET A 114 0.66 -20.37 -0.13
CA MET A 114 -0.25 -21.21 -0.92
C MET A 114 0.20 -22.66 -0.88
N ALA A 115 -0.75 -23.59 -0.91
CA ALA A 115 -0.49 -25.03 -1.03
C ALA A 115 -1.46 -25.69 -2.02
N HIS A 116 -1.07 -26.83 -2.58
CA HIS A 116 -1.97 -27.64 -3.40
C HIS A 116 -3.05 -28.30 -2.54
N PRO A 117 -4.33 -28.25 -2.92
CA PRO A 117 -5.40 -28.88 -2.17
C PRO A 117 -5.26 -30.41 -2.23
N GLY A 118 -5.45 -31.08 -1.09
CA GLY A 118 -5.41 -32.53 -0.97
C GLY A 118 -4.01 -33.14 -1.10
N ALA A 119 -2.94 -32.36 -1.13
CA ALA A 119 -1.56 -32.83 -1.21
C ALA A 119 -0.91 -33.07 0.17
N GLY A 120 -1.69 -33.00 1.26
CA GLY A 120 -1.20 -33.19 2.62
C GLY A 120 -0.73 -31.89 3.30
N PHE A 121 -1.03 -30.73 2.70
CA PHE A 121 -0.74 -29.40 3.20
C PHE A 121 -2.01 -28.54 3.28
N ASP A 122 -3.11 -29.17 3.70
CA ASP A 122 -4.40 -28.49 3.78
C ASP A 122 -4.60 -27.71 5.08
N LYS A 123 -3.65 -27.81 6.01
CA LYS A 123 -3.64 -27.08 7.30
C LYS A 123 -2.30 -26.38 7.48
N TRP A 124 -2.34 -25.25 8.20
CA TRP A 124 -1.15 -24.47 8.51
C TRP A 124 -0.04 -25.29 9.18
N GLU A 125 -0.42 -26.18 10.09
CA GLU A 125 0.50 -27.02 10.87
C GLU A 125 1.28 -28.04 10.02
N ASP A 126 0.82 -28.29 8.80
CA ASP A 126 1.50 -29.22 7.86
C ASP A 126 2.54 -28.52 7.00
N LEU A 127 2.40 -27.19 6.78
CA LEU A 127 3.25 -26.41 5.88
C LEU A 127 4.76 -26.47 6.21
N PRO A 128 5.22 -26.55 7.48
CA PRO A 128 6.65 -26.64 7.78
C PRO A 128 7.36 -27.85 7.19
N LYS A 129 6.62 -28.88 6.75
CA LYS A 129 7.14 -30.10 6.13
C LYS A 129 7.36 -29.95 4.61
N ALA A 130 6.74 -28.95 3.99
CA ALA A 130 6.77 -28.73 2.56
C ALA A 130 8.05 -28.02 2.11
N THR A 131 8.36 -28.17 0.81
CA THR A 131 9.33 -27.27 0.16
C THR A 131 8.69 -25.91 -0.06
N ALA A 132 9.32 -24.86 0.47
CA ALA A 132 8.80 -23.50 0.42
C ALA A 132 9.50 -22.67 -0.67
N SER A 133 8.75 -22.24 -1.68
CA SER A 133 9.22 -21.27 -2.68
C SER A 133 9.02 -19.85 -2.14
N VAL A 134 10.13 -19.20 -1.75
CA VAL A 134 10.11 -17.84 -1.19
C VAL A 134 11.18 -16.97 -1.85
N SER A 135 10.91 -15.66 -1.97
CA SER A 135 11.87 -14.72 -2.54
C SER A 135 13.07 -14.50 -1.61
N LYS A 136 14.19 -14.05 -2.18
CA LYS A 136 15.40 -13.78 -1.40
C LYS A 136 15.15 -12.80 -0.24
N GLY A 137 14.33 -11.77 -0.46
CA GLY A 137 13.97 -10.80 0.58
C GLY A 137 13.10 -11.42 1.68
N ALA A 138 12.21 -12.34 1.33
CA ALA A 138 11.33 -13.03 2.26
C ALA A 138 12.08 -13.88 3.29
N VAL A 139 13.20 -14.48 2.89
CA VAL A 139 14.02 -15.34 3.79
C VAL A 139 14.47 -14.59 5.03
N ALA A 140 14.82 -13.30 4.89
CA ALA A 140 15.28 -12.45 5.99
C ALA A 140 14.12 -11.75 6.75
N THR A 141 12.88 -11.84 6.27
CA THR A 141 11.72 -11.16 6.85
C THR A 141 10.69 -12.18 7.36
N PHE A 142 9.52 -12.27 6.74
CA PHE A 142 8.43 -13.10 7.24
C PHE A 142 8.77 -14.60 7.32
N TYR A 143 9.61 -15.12 6.43
CA TYR A 143 10.01 -16.53 6.50
C TYR A 143 10.89 -16.80 7.74
N SER A 144 11.73 -15.84 8.13
CA SER A 144 12.48 -15.94 9.39
C SER A 144 11.55 -15.96 10.61
N TRP A 145 10.47 -15.17 10.57
CA TRP A 145 9.41 -15.26 11.58
C TRP A 145 8.73 -16.65 11.57
N MET A 146 8.39 -17.19 10.37
CA MET A 146 7.81 -18.53 10.24
C MET A 146 8.72 -19.62 10.83
N ARG A 147 10.04 -19.50 10.61
CA ARG A 147 11.02 -20.44 11.22
C ARG A 147 10.94 -20.42 12.73
N THR A 148 11.00 -19.25 13.33
CA THR A 148 11.03 -19.11 14.79
C THR A 148 9.68 -19.45 15.41
N ALA A 149 8.57 -19.02 14.80
CA ALA A 149 7.24 -19.21 15.38
C ALA A 149 6.64 -20.59 15.11
N TYR A 150 6.99 -21.24 13.98
CA TYR A 150 6.30 -22.43 13.46
C TYR A 150 7.24 -23.57 13.03
N GLY A 151 8.55 -23.41 13.17
CA GLY A 151 9.52 -24.47 12.90
C GLY A 151 9.77 -24.76 11.42
N PHE A 152 9.50 -23.79 10.53
CA PHE A 152 9.94 -23.87 9.14
C PHE A 152 11.47 -23.97 9.07
N LYS A 153 11.99 -24.57 7.98
CA LYS A 153 13.42 -24.89 7.88
C LYS A 153 14.05 -24.28 6.65
N ASP A 154 15.29 -23.78 6.78
CA ASP A 154 16.04 -23.20 5.67
C ASP A 154 16.36 -24.23 4.58
N GLU A 155 16.57 -25.50 4.95
CA GLU A 155 16.84 -26.58 4.01
C GLU A 155 15.69 -26.86 3.05
N ASN A 156 14.47 -26.45 3.42
CA ASN A 156 13.27 -26.60 2.59
C ASN A 156 13.02 -25.41 1.67
N VAL A 157 13.87 -24.36 1.71
CA VAL A 157 13.68 -23.16 0.89
C VAL A 157 14.16 -23.34 -0.53
N LYS A 158 13.32 -22.95 -1.50
CA LYS A 158 13.70 -22.75 -2.90
C LYS A 158 13.47 -21.30 -3.31
N PRO A 159 14.30 -20.76 -4.20
CA PRO A 159 14.11 -19.39 -4.69
C PRO A 159 12.77 -19.23 -5.43
N TYR A 160 12.03 -18.18 -5.09
CA TYR A 160 10.86 -17.72 -5.84
C TYR A 160 11.21 -16.44 -6.60
N ASN A 161 11.05 -16.48 -7.91
CA ASN A 161 11.38 -15.39 -8.84
C ASN A 161 10.10 -14.79 -9.46
N TYR A 162 9.01 -14.72 -8.70
CA TYR A 162 7.71 -14.19 -9.12
C TYR A 162 7.09 -14.93 -10.31
N ASN A 163 7.39 -16.25 -10.43
CA ASN A 163 6.79 -17.14 -11.41
C ASN A 163 6.35 -18.42 -10.70
N SER A 164 5.07 -18.75 -10.79
CA SER A 164 4.46 -19.88 -10.07
C SER A 164 4.59 -21.23 -10.78
N ALA A 165 5.28 -21.33 -11.92
CA ALA A 165 5.38 -22.58 -12.69
C ALA A 165 5.96 -23.75 -11.87
N THR A 166 6.97 -23.48 -11.01
CA THR A 166 7.55 -24.51 -10.12
C THR A 166 6.51 -25.00 -9.11
N PHE A 167 5.77 -24.09 -8.49
CA PHE A 167 4.70 -24.43 -7.54
C PHE A 167 3.60 -25.23 -8.25
N ILE A 168 3.14 -24.78 -9.41
CA ILE A 168 2.08 -25.45 -10.18
C ILE A 168 2.46 -26.89 -10.53
N SER A 169 3.73 -27.14 -10.83
CA SER A 169 4.22 -28.46 -11.24
C SER A 169 4.60 -29.41 -10.08
N ASP A 170 4.75 -28.90 -8.85
CA ASP A 170 5.16 -29.68 -7.68
C ASP A 170 4.10 -29.64 -6.57
N PRO A 171 3.19 -30.63 -6.48
CA PRO A 171 2.14 -30.67 -5.46
C PRO A 171 2.66 -30.73 -4.02
N HIS A 172 3.94 -31.08 -3.81
CA HIS A 172 4.56 -31.12 -2.48
C HIS A 172 5.25 -29.83 -2.09
N SER A 173 5.09 -28.78 -2.87
CA SER A 173 5.60 -27.44 -2.58
C SER A 173 4.52 -26.50 -2.05
N ILE A 174 4.98 -25.50 -1.31
CA ILE A 174 4.21 -24.31 -0.94
C ILE A 174 4.88 -23.09 -1.53
N GLN A 175 4.14 -22.01 -1.74
CA GLN A 175 4.67 -20.79 -2.32
C GLN A 175 4.15 -19.55 -1.60
N GLN A 176 5.04 -18.56 -1.42
CA GLN A 176 4.60 -17.23 -1.03
C GLN A 176 3.78 -16.56 -2.13
N GLY A 177 2.95 -15.60 -1.74
CA GLY A 177 2.23 -14.73 -2.66
C GLY A 177 1.49 -13.64 -1.90
N TYR A 178 0.76 -12.85 -2.65
CA TYR A 178 -0.25 -11.94 -2.12
C TYR A 178 -1.63 -12.47 -2.48
N VAL A 179 -2.57 -12.42 -1.55
CA VAL A 179 -3.94 -12.94 -1.76
C VAL A 179 -4.65 -12.27 -2.94
N THR A 180 -4.21 -11.10 -3.32
CA THR A 180 -4.69 -10.26 -4.41
C THR A 180 -4.13 -10.63 -5.79
N SER A 181 -3.09 -11.48 -5.87
CA SER A 181 -2.32 -11.68 -7.10
C SER A 181 -2.09 -13.15 -7.46
N GLU A 182 -1.18 -13.84 -6.75
CA GLU A 182 -0.71 -15.17 -7.12
C GLU A 182 -1.80 -16.24 -7.19
N PRO A 183 -2.83 -16.29 -6.31
CA PRO A 183 -3.87 -17.33 -6.44
C PRO A 183 -4.63 -17.25 -7.75
N PHE A 184 -4.85 -16.03 -8.30
CA PHE A 184 -5.45 -15.85 -9.62
C PHE A 184 -4.57 -16.44 -10.71
N SER A 185 -3.28 -16.12 -10.70
CA SER A 185 -2.33 -16.64 -11.70
C SER A 185 -2.21 -18.16 -11.64
N VAL A 186 -2.22 -18.75 -10.43
CA VAL A 186 -2.20 -20.21 -10.23
C VAL A 186 -3.48 -20.86 -10.76
N GLU A 187 -4.65 -20.27 -10.51
CA GLU A 187 -5.91 -20.79 -11.04
C GLU A 187 -5.95 -20.74 -12.57
N GLN A 188 -5.47 -19.66 -13.19
CA GLN A 188 -5.43 -19.52 -14.65
C GLN A 188 -4.44 -20.49 -15.32
N GLN A 189 -3.25 -20.66 -14.74
CA GLN A 189 -2.17 -21.44 -15.35
C GLN A 189 -2.18 -22.91 -14.91
N GLY A 190 -2.52 -23.17 -13.66
CA GLY A 190 -2.49 -24.50 -13.04
C GLY A 190 -3.83 -25.22 -13.08
N HIS A 191 -4.93 -24.51 -13.38
CA HIS A 191 -6.30 -25.03 -13.43
C HIS A 191 -6.78 -25.66 -12.10
N PHE A 192 -6.27 -25.17 -10.97
CA PHE A 192 -6.74 -25.51 -9.62
C PHE A 192 -6.74 -24.28 -8.71
N LYS A 193 -7.60 -24.31 -7.68
CA LYS A 193 -7.63 -23.27 -6.64
C LYS A 193 -6.68 -23.69 -5.52
N PRO A 194 -5.62 -22.91 -5.23
CA PRO A 194 -4.73 -23.24 -4.12
C PRO A 194 -5.43 -23.00 -2.77
N ASN A 195 -5.02 -23.78 -1.75
CA ASN A 195 -5.29 -23.43 -0.38
C ASN A 195 -4.51 -22.16 -0.02
N ILE A 196 -5.17 -21.21 0.63
CA ILE A 196 -4.61 -19.91 0.98
C ILE A 196 -4.48 -19.80 2.50
N PHE A 197 -3.29 -19.45 2.97
CA PHE A 197 -2.98 -19.19 4.38
C PHE A 197 -2.49 -17.75 4.52
N LEU A 198 -3.38 -16.85 4.94
CA LEU A 198 -3.04 -15.43 5.15
C LEU A 198 -2.18 -15.30 6.41
N LEU A 199 -0.96 -14.81 6.29
CA LEU A 199 -0.01 -14.80 7.39
C LEU A 199 -0.46 -13.96 8.58
N SER A 200 -1.27 -12.93 8.35
CA SER A 200 -1.85 -12.10 9.42
C SER A 200 -2.76 -12.91 10.35
N ASP A 201 -3.45 -13.95 9.84
CA ASP A 201 -4.33 -14.81 10.63
C ASP A 201 -3.52 -15.77 11.54
N TYR A 202 -2.24 -15.97 11.23
CA TYR A 202 -1.31 -16.79 12.01
C TYR A 202 -0.34 -15.96 12.83
N GLY A 203 -0.53 -14.64 12.94
CA GLY A 203 0.21 -13.76 13.84
C GLY A 203 1.24 -12.85 13.20
N TYR A 204 1.43 -12.88 11.87
CA TYR A 204 2.20 -11.84 11.17
C TYR A 204 1.31 -10.61 10.92
N SER A 205 0.82 -10.03 12.01
CA SER A 205 -0.20 -8.98 12.01
C SER A 205 0.40 -7.59 11.75
N SER A 206 1.14 -7.43 10.66
CA SER A 206 1.71 -6.14 10.27
C SER A 206 0.70 -5.29 9.50
N TYR A 207 0.70 -3.98 9.72
CA TYR A 207 0.24 -3.05 8.68
C TYR A 207 1.11 -3.21 7.43
N ALA A 208 0.56 -2.89 6.26
CA ALA A 208 1.29 -2.89 5.00
C ALA A 208 0.87 -1.73 4.10
N THR A 209 1.51 -1.60 2.94
CA THR A 209 1.28 -0.49 2.00
C THR A 209 1.31 0.84 2.75
N THR A 210 2.41 1.03 3.50
CA THR A 210 2.64 2.24 4.28
C THR A 210 3.02 3.42 3.38
N ILE A 211 2.70 4.64 3.79
CA ILE A 211 3.27 5.84 3.18
C ILE A 211 4.48 6.25 4.01
N ILE A 212 5.64 6.23 3.38
CA ILE A 212 6.90 6.66 3.96
C ILE A 212 7.29 8.03 3.38
N ALA A 213 7.69 8.96 4.25
CA ALA A 213 8.19 10.28 3.89
C ALA A 213 9.58 10.51 4.50
N ARG A 214 10.34 11.50 3.95
CA ARG A 214 11.51 11.98 4.67
C ARG A 214 11.13 12.77 5.91
N ARG A 215 11.94 12.67 6.96
CA ARG A 215 11.70 13.43 8.21
C ARG A 215 11.72 14.93 7.98
N ASP A 216 12.64 15.43 7.13
CA ASP A 216 12.73 16.85 6.84
C ASP A 216 11.51 17.39 6.09
N LEU A 217 10.86 16.59 5.23
CA LEU A 217 9.60 16.94 4.58
C LEU A 217 8.48 17.08 5.64
N VAL A 218 8.39 16.10 6.57
CA VAL A 218 7.40 16.10 7.66
C VAL A 218 7.56 17.32 8.59
N GLU A 219 8.80 17.76 8.82
CA GLU A 219 9.10 18.91 9.68
C GLU A 219 8.86 20.24 8.97
N LYS A 220 9.31 20.39 7.71
CA LYS A 220 9.31 21.65 6.99
C LYS A 220 7.99 21.96 6.28
N THR A 221 7.31 20.92 5.78
CA THR A 221 6.08 21.04 4.98
C THR A 221 5.01 20.04 5.42
N PRO A 222 4.64 20.01 6.71
CA PRO A 222 3.64 19.07 7.25
C PRO A 222 2.27 19.18 6.56
N ASP A 223 1.95 20.34 6.02
CA ASP A 223 0.73 20.57 5.27
C ASP A 223 0.66 19.75 3.97
N ILE A 224 1.76 19.68 3.21
CA ILE A 224 1.82 18.81 2.02
C ILE A 224 1.63 17.34 2.40
N VAL A 225 2.24 16.91 3.51
CA VAL A 225 2.11 15.54 4.01
C VAL A 225 0.65 15.25 4.37
N GLN A 226 -0.02 16.15 5.12
CA GLN A 226 -1.43 15.97 5.50
C GLN A 226 -2.33 15.88 4.27
N ARG A 227 -2.21 16.83 3.33
CA ARG A 227 -3.02 16.83 2.10
C ARG A 227 -2.81 15.59 1.26
N PHE A 228 -1.58 15.08 1.17
CA PHE A 228 -1.29 13.85 0.43
C PHE A 228 -1.90 12.62 1.11
N VAL A 229 -1.79 12.49 2.43
CA VAL A 229 -2.40 11.39 3.20
C VAL A 229 -3.93 11.44 3.08
N ASP A 230 -4.55 12.59 3.29
CA ASP A 230 -6.02 12.74 3.23
C ASP A 230 -6.56 12.42 1.83
N ALA A 231 -5.94 12.98 0.79
CA ALA A 231 -6.34 12.73 -0.60
C ALA A 231 -6.17 11.25 -0.98
N SER A 232 -5.09 10.60 -0.53
CA SER A 232 -4.85 9.17 -0.75
C SER A 232 -5.91 8.32 -0.03
N THR A 233 -6.27 8.69 1.19
CA THR A 233 -7.35 8.04 1.97
C THR A 233 -8.69 8.12 1.23
N ILE A 234 -9.09 9.31 0.74
CA ILE A 234 -10.29 9.48 -0.09
C ILE A 234 -10.21 8.65 -1.36
N GLY A 235 -9.05 8.63 -2.02
CA GLY A 235 -8.82 7.79 -3.20
C GLY A 235 -9.06 6.31 -2.92
N TRP A 236 -8.65 5.80 -1.76
CA TRP A 236 -8.93 4.42 -1.39
C TRP A 236 -10.43 4.14 -1.16
N TYR A 237 -11.18 5.05 -0.52
CA TYR A 237 -12.63 4.90 -0.43
C TYR A 237 -13.31 4.90 -1.80
N HIS A 238 -12.91 5.82 -2.68
CA HIS A 238 -13.44 5.88 -4.06
C HIS A 238 -13.07 4.61 -4.85
N TYR A 239 -11.85 4.09 -4.70
CA TYR A 239 -11.40 2.88 -5.39
C TYR A 239 -12.17 1.64 -4.96
N LEU A 240 -12.40 1.49 -3.65
CA LEU A 240 -13.11 0.33 -3.12
C LEU A 240 -14.62 0.39 -3.35
N TYR A 241 -15.23 1.57 -3.27
CA TYR A 241 -16.68 1.69 -3.18
C TYR A 241 -17.33 2.54 -4.27
N GLY A 242 -16.53 3.26 -5.06
CA GLY A 242 -16.99 4.11 -6.16
C GLY A 242 -16.70 3.53 -7.55
N ASP A 243 -16.74 4.40 -8.56
CA ASP A 243 -16.33 4.07 -9.93
C ASP A 243 -14.81 4.15 -10.06
N ASN A 244 -14.19 3.00 -10.17
CA ASN A 244 -12.73 2.87 -10.28
C ASN A 244 -12.21 2.65 -11.71
N LYS A 245 -13.08 2.73 -12.72
CA LYS A 245 -12.72 2.44 -14.10
C LYS A 245 -11.52 3.27 -14.60
N LYS A 246 -11.51 4.59 -14.34
CA LYS A 246 -10.41 5.46 -14.78
C LYS A 246 -9.08 5.11 -14.10
N ALA A 247 -9.12 4.72 -12.83
CA ALA A 247 -7.94 4.26 -12.11
C ALA A 247 -7.42 2.94 -12.71
N ASN A 248 -8.31 1.99 -12.98
CA ASN A 248 -7.96 0.71 -13.59
C ASN A 248 -7.39 0.88 -15.01
N ASP A 249 -7.94 1.80 -15.82
CA ASP A 249 -7.39 2.15 -17.13
C ASP A 249 -5.98 2.77 -16.99
N ALA A 250 -5.72 3.54 -15.93
CA ALA A 250 -4.39 4.09 -15.67
C ALA A 250 -3.40 3.01 -15.20
N ILE A 251 -3.83 2.08 -14.36
CA ILE A 251 -3.04 0.92 -13.94
C ILE A 251 -2.63 0.08 -15.16
N LYS A 252 -3.58 -0.25 -16.05
CA LYS A 252 -3.30 -1.01 -17.28
C LYS A 252 -2.37 -0.27 -18.25
N ARG A 253 -2.43 1.06 -18.29
CA ARG A 253 -1.51 1.86 -19.11
C ARG A 253 -0.08 1.77 -18.58
N ASP A 254 0.10 1.79 -17.27
CA ASP A 254 1.41 1.74 -16.62
C ASP A 254 1.92 0.30 -16.45
N ASN A 255 1.03 -0.69 -16.49
CA ASN A 255 1.32 -2.13 -16.50
C ASN A 255 0.43 -2.86 -17.51
N PRO A 256 0.87 -2.98 -18.77
CA PRO A 256 0.08 -3.61 -19.84
C PRO A 256 -0.19 -5.12 -19.64
N GLU A 257 0.48 -5.77 -18.68
CA GLU A 257 0.23 -7.18 -18.35
C GLU A 257 -1.01 -7.36 -17.45
N MET A 258 -1.53 -6.28 -16.84
CA MET A 258 -2.75 -6.33 -16.03
C MET A 258 -3.98 -6.50 -16.92
N THR A 259 -4.80 -7.52 -16.62
CA THR A 259 -6.10 -7.74 -17.25
C THR A 259 -7.24 -7.22 -16.37
N ASP A 260 -8.40 -6.99 -16.98
CA ASP A 260 -9.59 -6.58 -16.21
C ASP A 260 -9.99 -7.67 -15.20
N GLU A 261 -9.91 -8.95 -15.58
CA GLU A 261 -10.23 -10.09 -14.70
C GLU A 261 -9.30 -10.16 -13.49
N GLN A 262 -8.00 -9.88 -13.67
CA GLN A 262 -7.07 -9.85 -12.55
C GLN A 262 -7.31 -8.65 -11.64
N ILE A 263 -7.63 -7.49 -12.20
CA ILE A 263 -7.99 -6.29 -11.44
C ILE A 263 -9.25 -6.55 -10.61
N ASP A 264 -10.30 -7.10 -11.21
CA ASP A 264 -11.55 -7.41 -10.53
C ASP A 264 -11.34 -8.43 -9.41
N TYR A 265 -10.54 -9.48 -9.67
CA TYR A 265 -10.14 -10.45 -8.66
C TYR A 265 -9.43 -9.76 -7.49
N SER A 266 -8.44 -8.93 -7.76
CA SER A 266 -7.66 -8.23 -6.74
C SER A 266 -8.55 -7.34 -5.87
N ILE A 267 -9.42 -6.53 -6.47
CA ILE A 267 -10.37 -5.66 -5.74
C ILE A 267 -11.32 -6.48 -4.88
N ALA A 268 -11.82 -7.60 -5.42
CA ALA A 268 -12.69 -8.50 -4.65
C ALA A 268 -11.95 -9.07 -3.42
N LYS A 269 -10.67 -9.46 -3.56
CA LYS A 269 -9.87 -9.99 -2.46
C LYS A 269 -9.46 -8.93 -1.43
N LEU A 270 -9.15 -7.70 -1.86
CA LEU A 270 -8.93 -6.58 -0.94
C LEU A 270 -10.11 -6.38 0.01
N LYS A 271 -11.34 -6.52 -0.51
CA LYS A 271 -12.59 -6.41 0.27
C LYS A 271 -12.86 -7.65 1.11
N GLU A 272 -12.82 -8.84 0.50
CA GLU A 272 -13.14 -10.13 1.12
C GLU A 272 -12.29 -10.38 2.38
N TYR A 273 -10.98 -10.12 2.29
CA TYR A 273 -10.05 -10.31 3.40
C TYR A 273 -9.95 -9.10 4.34
N GLY A 274 -10.65 -8.01 4.03
CA GLY A 274 -10.58 -6.77 4.80
C GLY A 274 -9.15 -6.22 4.85
N ILE A 275 -8.43 -6.26 3.73
CA ILE A 275 -7.02 -5.84 3.69
C ILE A 275 -6.89 -4.36 4.03
N ILE A 276 -7.77 -3.53 3.49
CA ILE A 276 -7.69 -2.06 3.60
C ILE A 276 -8.66 -1.54 4.65
N ASP A 277 -9.94 -1.92 4.54
CA ASP A 277 -11.01 -1.39 5.38
C ASP A 277 -11.46 -2.43 6.42
N SER A 278 -10.67 -2.53 7.48
CA SER A 278 -10.91 -3.42 8.62
C SER A 278 -10.16 -2.88 9.86
N GLY A 279 -10.28 -3.53 11.01
CA GLY A 279 -9.52 -3.18 12.20
C GLY A 279 -9.67 -1.70 12.60
N ASP A 280 -8.55 -1.01 12.77
CA ASP A 280 -8.52 0.38 13.22
C ASP A 280 -9.19 1.35 12.23
N SER A 281 -9.15 1.05 10.92
CA SER A 281 -9.77 1.88 9.88
C SER A 281 -11.28 2.01 10.03
N LEU A 282 -11.95 1.04 10.65
CA LEU A 282 -13.41 1.04 10.81
C LEU A 282 -13.92 2.23 11.61
N THR A 283 -13.12 2.74 12.51
CA THR A 283 -13.48 3.88 13.37
C THR A 283 -12.63 5.12 13.13
N MET A 284 -11.42 4.97 12.60
CA MET A 284 -10.45 6.05 12.46
C MET A 284 -10.24 6.51 11.01
N GLY A 285 -10.76 5.76 10.03
CA GLY A 285 -10.56 6.01 8.59
C GLY A 285 -9.44 5.18 8.00
N ILE A 286 -9.50 4.91 6.68
CA ILE A 286 -8.46 4.20 5.94
C ILE A 286 -7.13 4.96 6.11
N GLY A 287 -6.05 4.23 6.30
CA GLY A 287 -4.72 4.79 6.59
C GLY A 287 -4.38 4.84 8.08
N ALA A 288 -5.33 4.44 8.96
CA ALA A 288 -5.16 4.46 10.40
C ALA A 288 -3.96 3.63 10.88
N MET A 289 -3.32 4.11 11.94
CA MET A 289 -2.30 3.40 12.70
C MET A 289 -2.53 3.63 14.19
N THR A 290 -2.17 2.65 15.03
CA THR A 290 -2.23 2.79 16.48
C THR A 290 -0.94 2.33 17.15
N ASP A 291 -0.58 2.97 18.26
CA ASP A 291 0.57 2.56 19.09
C ASP A 291 0.43 1.11 19.58
N ALA A 292 -0.82 0.69 19.83
CA ALA A 292 -1.10 -0.66 20.31
C ALA A 292 -0.78 -1.73 19.24
N HIS A 293 -1.21 -1.50 18.01
CA HIS A 293 -0.96 -2.40 16.88
C HIS A 293 0.53 -2.44 16.52
N MET A 294 1.19 -1.27 16.45
CA MET A 294 2.63 -1.17 16.19
C MET A 294 3.43 -1.91 17.27
N LYS A 295 3.05 -1.77 18.55
CA LYS A 295 3.69 -2.47 19.66
C LYS A 295 3.47 -3.97 19.61
N ASP A 296 2.26 -4.45 19.34
CA ASP A 296 1.96 -5.88 19.21
C ASP A 296 2.85 -6.54 18.16
N PHE A 297 2.95 -5.91 16.99
CA PHE A 297 3.81 -6.43 15.92
C PHE A 297 5.30 -6.35 16.29
N PHE A 298 5.74 -5.26 16.92
CA PHE A 298 7.12 -5.13 17.43
C PHE A 298 7.46 -6.26 18.39
N ASP A 299 6.62 -6.52 19.41
CA ASP A 299 6.86 -7.56 20.40
C ASP A 299 6.96 -8.97 19.76
N LYS A 300 6.14 -9.23 18.72
CA LYS A 300 6.21 -10.48 17.96
C LYS A 300 7.51 -10.60 17.17
N MET A 301 8.00 -9.52 16.58
CA MET A 301 9.27 -9.53 15.84
C MET A 301 10.48 -9.63 16.76
N VAL A 302 10.43 -9.03 17.94
CA VAL A 302 11.44 -9.23 19.01
C VAL A 302 11.47 -10.69 19.45
N LYS A 303 10.31 -11.28 19.72
CA LYS A 303 10.21 -12.71 20.10
C LYS A 303 10.74 -13.63 19.00
N ALA A 304 10.57 -13.25 17.74
CA ALA A 304 11.10 -13.98 16.58
C ALA A 304 12.61 -13.74 16.35
N GLY A 305 13.25 -12.86 17.12
CA GLY A 305 14.67 -12.52 16.97
C GLY A 305 14.99 -11.69 15.73
N LEU A 306 13.98 -11.04 15.14
CA LEU A 306 14.12 -10.21 13.93
C LEU A 306 14.41 -8.75 14.26
N VAL A 307 14.03 -8.30 15.45
CA VAL A 307 14.19 -6.93 15.92
C VAL A 307 14.78 -6.94 17.32
N LYS A 308 15.69 -6.03 17.62
CA LYS A 308 16.27 -5.87 18.96
C LYS A 308 15.22 -5.33 19.94
N ALA A 309 15.18 -5.88 21.16
CA ALA A 309 14.21 -5.49 22.18
C ALA A 309 14.35 -4.05 22.68
N ASP A 310 15.53 -3.46 22.54
CA ASP A 310 15.86 -2.09 22.93
C ASP A 310 15.70 -1.06 21.79
N LEU A 311 15.25 -1.50 20.60
CA LEU A 311 14.98 -0.58 19.49
C LEU A 311 13.84 0.37 19.87
N ASP A 312 14.07 1.67 19.71
CA ASP A 312 13.01 2.69 19.87
C ASP A 312 12.14 2.74 18.59
N PHE A 313 11.30 1.70 18.44
CA PHE A 313 10.47 1.51 17.26
C PHE A 313 9.50 2.67 17.02
N LYS A 314 9.18 3.47 18.04
CA LYS A 314 8.32 4.65 17.92
C LYS A 314 8.91 5.74 17.03
N LYS A 315 10.22 5.71 16.80
CA LYS A 315 10.86 6.59 15.81
C LYS A 315 10.49 6.23 14.37
N GLY A 316 9.97 5.04 14.09
CA GLY A 316 9.64 4.57 12.74
C GLY A 316 8.37 5.19 12.15
N TYR A 317 7.47 5.73 12.97
CA TYR A 317 6.18 6.24 12.50
C TYR A 317 5.72 7.47 13.27
N THR A 318 4.68 8.12 12.75
CA THR A 318 3.96 9.20 13.44
C THR A 318 2.47 9.11 13.19
N LEU A 319 1.67 9.35 14.24
CA LEU A 319 0.21 9.36 14.15
C LEU A 319 -0.35 10.75 13.80
N LYS A 320 0.52 11.73 13.54
CA LYS A 320 0.15 13.14 13.33
C LYS A 320 -0.82 13.34 12.16
N PHE A 321 -0.72 12.51 11.11
CA PHE A 321 -1.41 12.71 9.84
C PHE A 321 -2.57 11.75 9.60
N VAL A 322 -2.88 10.89 10.54
CA VAL A 322 -3.90 9.82 10.45
C VAL A 322 -4.90 9.89 11.61
N ASN A 323 -5.89 9.01 11.59
CA ASN A 323 -6.88 8.84 12.66
C ASN A 323 -7.86 10.04 12.81
N HIS A 324 -8.01 10.83 11.76
CA HIS A 324 -8.89 12.01 11.76
C HIS A 324 -10.30 11.69 11.20
N GLY A 325 -10.59 10.43 10.88
CA GLY A 325 -11.88 10.02 10.34
C GLY A 325 -12.14 10.46 8.90
N VAL A 326 -11.09 10.83 8.15
CA VAL A 326 -11.21 11.28 6.76
C VAL A 326 -11.87 10.18 5.92
N GLY A 327 -12.94 10.52 5.20
CA GLY A 327 -13.65 9.63 4.27
C GLY A 327 -14.53 8.58 4.92
N LEU A 328 -14.73 8.56 6.24
CA LEU A 328 -15.62 7.57 6.90
C LEU A 328 -17.07 7.62 6.38
N ASP A 329 -17.53 8.78 5.96
CA ASP A 329 -18.85 9.00 5.35
C ASP A 329 -18.99 8.42 3.93
N LEU A 330 -17.87 8.09 3.27
CA LEU A 330 -17.83 7.46 1.95
C LEU A 330 -17.99 5.93 2.01
N ARG A 331 -17.89 5.34 3.22
CA ARG A 331 -18.11 3.90 3.41
C ARG A 331 -19.59 3.57 3.24
N PRO A 332 -19.94 2.52 2.46
CA PRO A 332 -21.30 2.01 2.40
C PRO A 332 -21.82 1.62 3.79
N LYS A 333 -23.08 1.94 4.05
CA LYS A 333 -23.78 1.60 5.31
C LYS A 333 -24.20 0.14 5.34
#